data_c9286b12649e21e0bd2aff39de552529
#
_entry.id   c9286b12649e21e0bd2aff39de552529
#
_cell.length_a   1.000
_cell.length_b   1.000
_cell.length_c   1.000
_cell.angle_alpha   90.00
_cell.angle_beta   90.00
_cell.angle_gamma   90.00
#
_symmetry.space_group_name_H-M   'P 1'
#
loop_
_entity.id
_entity.type
_entity.pdbx_description
1 polymer ?
#
loop_
_entity_poly.entity_id
_entity_poly.type
_entity_poly.pdbx_seq_one_letter_code
_entity_poly.pdbx_strand_id
1 'polypeptide(L)' 'MNAEGYRKRRQELAGWAVEIESYKFGEIFYCTINNVDPGARFARAEGSTREEAESRALEKAQRYLKQTRRFNVQ' A
#
# COMPACT_ATOMS: atom_id res chain seq x y z
N MET A 1 7.12 3.84 21.86
CA MET A 1 6.67 2.49 21.50
C MET A 1 7.04 2.16 20.08
N ASN A 2 7.48 0.95 19.82
CA ASN A 2 7.99 0.58 18.53
C ASN A 2 6.96 -0.20 17.73
N ALA A 3 6.97 -0.01 16.41
CA ALA A 3 6.18 -0.82 15.53
C ALA A 3 6.73 -2.25 15.52
N GLU A 4 5.84 -3.21 15.43
CA GLU A 4 6.21 -4.61 15.44
C GLU A 4 5.93 -5.24 14.10
N GLY A 5 6.68 -6.30 13.79
CA GLY A 5 6.43 -7.05 12.60
C GLY A 5 6.52 -6.24 11.33
N TYR A 6 7.47 -5.32 11.30
CA TYR A 6 7.65 -4.46 10.14
C TYR A 6 8.08 -5.30 8.95
N ARG A 7 7.37 -5.12 7.82
CA ARG A 7 7.72 -5.80 6.58
C ARG A 7 7.65 -4.82 5.43
N LYS A 8 8.55 -5.01 4.49
CA LYS A 8 8.60 -4.16 3.31
C LYS A 8 8.93 -5.05 2.12
N ARG A 9 8.16 -4.91 1.06
CA ARG A 9 8.44 -5.66 -0.16
C ARG A 9 8.05 -4.81 -1.34
N ARG A 10 8.59 -5.17 -2.50
CA ARG A 10 8.28 -4.50 -3.73
C ARG A 10 7.51 -5.44 -4.63
N GLN A 11 6.59 -4.89 -5.39
CA GLN A 11 5.89 -5.66 -6.39
C GLN A 11 5.31 -4.72 -7.42
N GLU A 12 4.82 -5.30 -8.49
CA GLU A 12 4.20 -4.53 -9.53
C GLU A 12 2.70 -4.54 -9.32
N LEU A 13 2.08 -3.36 -9.45
CA LEU A 13 0.65 -3.22 -9.23
C LEU A 13 0.11 -2.34 -10.33
N ALA A 14 -0.75 -2.92 -11.19
CA ALA A 14 -1.35 -2.18 -12.30
C ALA A 14 -0.29 -1.51 -13.17
N GLY A 15 0.85 -2.17 -13.35
CA GLY A 15 1.91 -1.66 -14.19
C GLY A 15 2.85 -0.69 -13.48
N TRP A 16 2.69 -0.51 -12.19
CA TRP A 16 3.54 0.41 -11.42
C TRP A 16 4.37 -0.38 -10.41
N ALA A 17 5.61 0.02 -10.26
CA ALA A 17 6.47 -0.56 -9.23
C ALA A 17 6.10 0.11 -7.91
N VAL A 18 5.67 -0.68 -6.95
CA VAL A 18 5.23 -0.14 -5.67
C VAL A 18 5.97 -0.83 -4.55
N GLU A 19 6.04 -0.16 -3.43
CA GLU A 19 6.63 -0.67 -2.21
C GLU A 19 5.52 -0.78 -1.18
N ILE A 20 5.38 -1.98 -0.62
CA ILE A 20 4.32 -2.26 0.34
C ILE A 20 4.95 -2.42 1.70
N GLU A 21 4.58 -1.57 2.64
CA GLU A 21 5.08 -1.60 4.00
C GLU A 21 3.93 -1.92 4.93
N SER A 22 4.18 -2.82 5.86
CA SER A 22 3.16 -3.15 6.85
C SER A 22 3.83 -3.37 8.20
N TYR A 23 3.09 -3.04 9.24
CA TYR A 23 3.58 -3.20 10.59
C TYR A 23 2.39 -3.21 11.55
N LYS A 24 2.66 -3.65 12.77
CA LYS A 24 1.66 -3.67 13.82
C LYS A 24 2.02 -2.63 14.86
N PHE A 25 1.06 -1.83 15.25
CA PHE A 25 1.26 -0.84 16.28
C PHE A 25 0.07 -0.91 17.22
N GLY A 26 0.34 -1.25 18.49
CA GLY A 26 -0.74 -1.56 19.40
C GLY A 26 -1.38 -2.87 18.96
N GLU A 27 -2.67 -2.83 18.70
CA GLU A 27 -3.38 -4.01 18.23
C GLU A 27 -3.89 -3.86 16.81
N ILE A 28 -3.35 -2.88 16.10
CA ILE A 28 -3.81 -2.58 14.76
C ILE A 28 -2.66 -2.79 13.79
N PHE A 29 -2.95 -3.42 12.68
CA PHE A 29 -1.99 -3.53 11.59
C PHE A 29 -2.21 -2.38 10.62
N TYR A 30 -1.11 -1.84 10.14
CA TYR A 30 -1.14 -0.73 9.18
C TYR A 30 -0.40 -1.15 7.93
N CYS A 31 -0.85 -0.67 6.80
CA CYS A 31 -0.20 -0.95 5.53
C CYS A 31 -0.21 0.31 4.68
N THR A 32 0.94 0.64 4.12
CA THR A 32 1.06 1.73 3.17
C THR A 32 1.64 1.21 1.88
N ILE A 33 1.19 1.78 0.78
CA ILE A 33 1.68 1.42 -0.54
C ILE A 33 2.18 2.68 -1.20
N ASN A 34 3.47 2.69 -1.52
CA ASN A 34 4.15 3.85 -2.05
C ASN A 34 4.68 3.57 -3.44
N ASN A 35 4.76 4.62 -4.24
CA ASN A 35 5.46 4.55 -5.51
C ASN A 35 6.95 4.42 -5.20
N VAL A 36 7.62 3.49 -5.88
CA VAL A 36 9.04 3.32 -5.65
C VAL A 36 9.81 4.58 -6.05
N ASP A 37 9.38 5.19 -7.13
CA ASP A 37 10.05 6.36 -7.66
C ASP A 37 8.99 7.31 -8.19
N PRO A 38 8.75 8.43 -7.55
CA PRO A 38 9.54 9.15 -6.58
C PRO A 38 9.11 8.96 -5.12
N GLY A 39 8.32 7.98 -4.80
CA GLY A 39 8.00 7.74 -3.41
C GLY A 39 6.69 8.32 -2.94
N ALA A 40 5.84 8.68 -3.85
CA ALA A 40 4.52 9.18 -3.45
C ALA A 40 3.69 8.05 -2.85
N ARG A 41 2.87 8.40 -1.87
CA ARG A 41 2.01 7.41 -1.25
C ARG A 41 0.76 7.22 -2.08
N PHE A 42 0.49 5.97 -2.46
CA PHE A 42 -0.71 5.66 -3.21
C PHE A 42 -1.89 5.31 -2.32
N ALA A 43 -1.63 4.66 -1.19
CA ALA A 43 -2.72 4.21 -0.36
C ALA A 43 -2.22 3.90 1.04
N ARG A 44 -3.14 3.93 1.98
CA ARG A 44 -2.89 3.55 3.34
C ARG A 44 -4.15 2.94 3.90
N ALA A 45 -4.00 1.88 4.68
CA ALA A 45 -5.14 1.23 5.28
C ALA A 45 -4.72 0.58 6.58
N GLU A 46 -5.72 0.18 7.36
CA GLU A 46 -5.47 -0.49 8.61
C GLU A 46 -6.47 -1.62 8.77
N GLY A 47 -6.16 -2.55 9.64
CA GLY A 47 -7.02 -3.68 9.87
C GLY A 47 -6.61 -4.41 11.13
N SER A 48 -7.42 -5.37 11.53
CA SER A 48 -7.13 -6.15 12.73
C SER A 48 -6.12 -7.26 12.46
N THR A 49 -5.84 -7.56 11.19
CA THR A 49 -4.79 -8.49 10.80
C THR A 49 -3.97 -7.86 9.70
N ARG A 50 -2.75 -8.41 9.52
CA ARG A 50 -1.90 -7.93 8.43
C ARG A 50 -2.55 -8.12 7.08
N GLU A 51 -3.18 -9.28 6.90
CA GLU A 51 -3.82 -9.57 5.63
C GLU A 51 -4.95 -8.59 5.34
N GLU A 52 -5.70 -8.24 6.35
CA GLU A 52 -6.78 -7.28 6.18
C GLU A 52 -6.25 -5.90 5.80
N ALA A 53 -5.22 -5.46 6.51
CA ALA A 53 -4.63 -4.16 6.23
C ALA A 53 -4.05 -4.12 4.81
N GLU A 54 -3.34 -5.17 4.42
CA GLU A 54 -2.75 -5.21 3.08
C GLU A 54 -3.81 -5.29 2.00
N SER A 55 -4.84 -6.10 2.23
CA SER A 55 -5.90 -6.23 1.25
C SER A 55 -6.61 -4.91 1.00
N ARG A 56 -6.89 -4.20 2.07
CA ARG A 56 -7.55 -2.90 1.95
C ARG A 56 -6.66 -1.87 1.27
N ALA A 57 -5.37 -1.88 1.61
CA ALA A 57 -4.44 -0.94 1.01
C ALA A 57 -4.27 -1.22 -0.47
N LEU A 58 -4.15 -2.50 -0.83
CA LEU A 58 -4.00 -2.88 -2.22
C LEU A 58 -5.22 -2.50 -3.05
N GLU A 59 -6.39 -2.69 -2.49
CA GLU A 59 -7.62 -2.33 -3.18
C GLU A 59 -7.68 -0.83 -3.45
N LYS A 60 -7.32 -0.04 -2.44
CA LYS A 60 -7.31 1.40 -2.61
C LYS A 60 -6.28 1.83 -3.64
N ALA A 61 -5.09 1.22 -3.59
CA ALA A 61 -4.03 1.57 -4.53
C ALA A 61 -4.41 1.22 -5.95
N GLN A 62 -5.02 0.06 -6.15
CA GLN A 62 -5.44 -0.34 -7.49
C GLN A 62 -6.47 0.62 -8.04
N ARG A 63 -7.41 1.03 -7.20
CA ARG A 63 -8.44 1.96 -7.63
C ARG A 63 -7.84 3.30 -8.02
N TYR A 64 -6.91 3.78 -7.22
CA TYR A 64 -6.23 5.03 -7.49
C TYR A 64 -5.43 4.96 -8.79
N LEU A 65 -4.69 3.88 -8.97
CA LEU A 65 -3.84 3.73 -10.14
C LEU A 65 -4.66 3.55 -11.42
N LYS A 66 -5.81 2.92 -11.32
CA LYS A 66 -6.67 2.78 -12.48
C LYS A 66 -7.19 4.15 -12.93
N GLN A 67 -7.53 4.99 -11.99
CA GLN A 67 -7.99 6.33 -12.32
C GLN A 67 -6.88 7.14 -12.96
N THR A 68 -5.69 7.05 -12.40
CA THR A 68 -4.53 7.75 -12.94
C THR A 68 -4.25 7.31 -14.37
N ARG A 69 -4.32 6.01 -14.58
CA ARG A 69 -4.06 5.45 -15.89
C ARG A 69 -5.08 5.93 -16.91
N ARG A 70 -6.32 6.04 -16.48
CA ARG A 70 -7.37 6.52 -17.36
C ARG A 70 -7.05 7.89 -17.91
N PHE A 71 -6.59 8.77 -17.03
CA PHE A 71 -6.27 10.12 -17.43
C PHE A 71 -5.09 10.15 -18.38
N ASN A 72 -4.16 9.22 -18.20
CA ASN A 72 -2.95 9.25 -18.99
C ASN A 72 -3.11 8.64 -20.36
N VAL A 73 -4.20 7.95 -20.58
CA VAL A 73 -4.41 7.26 -21.84
C VAL A 73 -4.95 8.17 -22.92
N GLN A 74 -5.24 9.37 -22.60
CA GLN A 74 -5.82 10.35 -23.52
C GLN A 74 -5.20 10.37 -24.88
#